data_168368e023be7cfddfb0b53ea603a3c0
#
_entry.id   168368e023be7cfddfb0b53ea603a3c0
#
_cell.length_a   1.000
_cell.length_b   1.000
_cell.length_c   1.000
_cell.angle_alpha   90.00
_cell.angle_beta   90.00
_cell.angle_gamma   90.00
#
_symmetry.space_group_name_H-M   'P 1'
#
loop_
_entity.id
_entity.type
_entity.pdbx_description
1 polymer ?
#
loop_
_entity_poly.entity_id
_entity_poly.type
_entity_poly.pdbx_seq_one_letter_code
_entity_poly.pdbx_strand_id
1 'polypeptide(L)'
;MNPKRLHTVLAGALLSLTLLSPGAEAARVVVKVVPPAARVEVRAAAPSPRHVWVGGYWRWDGRAHVWVAGGWQLPPRHRAVWVEGHWKKVRGGWTWVPGHWR
;
A
#
# COMPACT_ATOMS: atom_id res chain seq x y z
N MET A 1 42.06 -15.78 -17.67
CA MET A 1 42.20 -15.16 -16.67
C MET A 1 41.24 -14.16 -16.29
N ASN A 2 41.12 -13.25 -16.86
CA ASN A 2 40.20 -12.30 -16.60
C ASN A 2 38.85 -12.72 -16.58
N PRO A 3 38.47 -13.46 -17.36
CA PRO A 3 37.13 -13.86 -17.46
C PRO A 3 36.62 -14.25 -16.17
N LYS A 4 37.29 -14.94 -15.47
CA LYS A 4 36.80 -15.33 -14.27
C LYS A 4 36.32 -14.27 -13.43
N ARG A 5 36.91 -13.28 -13.37
CA ARG A 5 36.42 -12.33 -12.56
C ARG A 5 35.08 -11.95 -12.85
N LEU A 6 34.73 -11.90 -13.93
CA LEU A 6 33.47 -11.55 -14.30
C LEU A 6 32.41 -12.27 -13.66
N HIS A 7 32.44 -13.47 -13.80
CA HIS A 7 31.34 -14.16 -13.31
C HIS A 7 31.22 -13.95 -11.89
N THR A 8 32.14 -13.74 -11.27
CA THR A 8 32.05 -13.61 -9.89
C THR A 8 31.12 -12.53 -9.60
N VAL A 9 31.25 -11.54 -10.19
CA VAL A 9 30.41 -10.47 -9.98
C VAL A 9 29.01 -10.72 -10.12
N LEU A 10 28.65 -11.26 -11.11
CA LEU A 10 27.34 -11.49 -11.31
C LEU A 10 26.76 -12.23 -10.27
N ALA A 11 27.35 -13.15 -9.87
CA ALA A 11 26.80 -13.98 -8.94
C ALA A 11 26.34 -13.10 -7.83
N GLY A 12 27.16 -12.34 -7.39
CA GLY A 12 26.78 -11.55 -6.30
C GLY A 12 25.57 -10.74 -6.57
N ALA A 13 25.51 -10.25 -7.60
CA ALA A 13 24.43 -9.44 -7.89
C ALA A 13 23.17 -10.13 -7.71
N LEU A 14 23.04 -11.12 -8.35
CA LEU A 14 21.86 -11.70 -8.28
C LEU A 14 21.38 -12.05 -7.02
N LEU A 15 22.06 -12.62 -6.33
CA LEU A 15 21.51 -13.06 -5.20
C LEU A 15 20.97 -11.98 -4.46
N SER A 16 21.53 -10.97 -4.48
CA SER A 16 21.05 -10.01 -3.67
C SER A 16 19.63 -9.72 -3.80
N LEU A 17 19.27 -9.70 -4.76
CA LEU A 17 18.00 -9.34 -4.91
C LEU A 17 17.06 -10.12 -4.43
N THR A 18 17.17 -10.94 -4.64
CA THR A 18 16.22 -11.75 -4.27
C THR A 18 15.58 -11.44 -3.10
N LEU A 19 16.05 -11.39 -2.50
CA LEU A 19 15.44 -11.32 -1.42
C LEU A 19 14.44 -10.56 -1.18
N LEU A 20 14.48 -10.20 -1.46
CA LEU A 20 13.71 -9.59 -1.26
C LEU A 20 12.82 -9.83 -0.68
N SER A 21 13.01 -9.84 -0.41
CA SER A 21 12.29 -10.23 0.04
C SER A 21 11.31 -9.64 0.62
N PRO A 22 10.80 -9.70 0.32
CA PRO A 22 9.57 -9.34 0.57
C PRO A 22 9.25 -9.24 1.92
N GLY A 23 9.44 -10.11 2.48
CA GLY A 23 9.00 -10.12 3.76
C GLY A 23 9.29 -8.85 4.35
N ALA A 24 10.25 -8.43 4.03
CA ALA A 24 10.63 -7.26 4.56
C ALA A 24 9.53 -6.39 4.74
N GLU A 25 8.79 -6.46 3.90
CA GLU A 25 7.84 -5.65 3.99
C GLU A 25 7.08 -5.76 5.08
N ALA A 26 7.05 -6.68 5.49
CA ALA A 26 6.22 -6.91 6.55
C ALA A 26 6.56 -5.83 7.51
N ALA A 27 7.65 -5.33 7.37
CA ALA A 27 8.02 -4.34 8.32
C ALA A 27 7.11 -3.17 8.18
N ARG A 28 6.45 -2.80 9.18
CA ARG A 28 5.58 -1.67 9.10
C ARG A 28 6.32 -0.39 9.27
N VAL A 29 5.79 0.62 8.65
CA VAL A 29 6.27 1.96 8.85
C VAL A 29 5.44 2.54 9.99
N VAL A 30 6.09 3.04 11.01
CA VAL A 30 5.41 3.67 12.12
C VAL A 30 5.54 5.18 11.97
N VAL A 31 4.40 5.86 11.90
CA VAL A 31 4.37 7.29 11.70
C VAL A 31 4.02 7.96 13.00
N LYS A 32 4.82 8.93 13.41
CA LYS A 32 4.58 9.61 14.69
C LYS A 32 3.55 10.72 14.58
N VAL A 33 3.29 11.20 13.40
CA VAL A 33 2.31 12.27 13.21
C VAL A 33 0.92 11.67 13.17
N VAL A 34 0.04 12.20 13.98
CA VAL A 34 -1.32 11.68 14.05
C VAL A 34 -2.02 11.87 12.72
N PRO A 35 -2.64 10.83 12.16
CA PRO A 35 -3.35 11.00 10.90
C PRO A 35 -4.56 11.91 11.08
N PRO A 36 -4.83 12.76 10.10
CA PRO A 36 -6.03 13.60 10.17
C PRO A 36 -7.29 12.75 10.01
N ALA A 37 -8.42 13.30 10.38
CA ALA A 37 -9.68 12.62 10.18
C ALA A 37 -9.93 12.48 8.68
N ALA A 38 -10.55 11.39 8.29
CA ALA A 38 -10.84 11.17 6.88
C ALA A 38 -11.73 12.27 6.33
N ARG A 39 -11.48 12.64 5.10
CA ARG A 39 -12.29 13.66 4.45
C ARG A 39 -13.61 13.07 4.01
N VAL A 40 -14.65 13.88 4.03
CA VAL A 40 -15.92 13.48 3.49
C VAL A 40 -15.87 13.84 2.01
N GLU A 41 -16.04 12.86 1.15
CA GLU A 41 -15.95 13.08 -0.29
C GLU A 41 -17.33 13.00 -0.93
N VAL A 42 -17.55 13.82 -1.94
CA VAL A 42 -18.76 13.76 -2.72
C VAL A 42 -18.54 12.69 -3.77
N ARG A 43 -19.40 11.68 -3.80
CA ARG A 43 -19.27 10.61 -4.76
C ARG A 43 -20.03 10.97 -6.03
N ALA A 44 -19.37 10.83 -7.16
CA ALA A 44 -20.06 10.97 -8.43
C ALA A 44 -20.95 9.73 -8.55
N ALA A 45 -21.86 9.75 -9.53
CA ALA A 45 -22.72 8.60 -9.74
C ALA A 45 -21.89 7.39 -10.13
N ALA A 46 -22.29 6.22 -9.66
CA ALA A 46 -21.57 5.00 -9.99
C ALA A 46 -21.65 4.73 -11.50
N PRO A 47 -20.55 4.39 -12.13
CA PRO A 47 -20.56 4.11 -13.57
C PRO A 47 -21.43 2.90 -13.92
N SER A 48 -21.60 1.97 -13.03
CA SER A 48 -22.51 0.83 -13.19
C SER A 48 -22.91 0.29 -11.82
N PRO A 49 -23.96 -0.53 -11.76
CA PRO A 49 -24.35 -1.12 -10.49
C PRO A 49 -23.29 -2.07 -9.91
N ARG A 50 -22.34 -2.47 -10.72
CA ARG A 50 -21.31 -3.38 -10.25
C ARG A 50 -20.13 -2.66 -9.62
N HIS A 51 -20.04 -1.36 -9.77
CA HIS A 51 -18.93 -0.61 -9.20
C HIS A 51 -19.11 -0.46 -7.69
N VAL A 52 -18.01 -0.51 -6.99
CA VAL A 52 -17.98 -0.36 -5.54
C VAL A 52 -17.16 0.88 -5.21
N TRP A 53 -17.63 1.67 -4.28
CA TRP A 53 -16.89 2.85 -3.86
C TRP A 53 -15.74 2.42 -2.94
N VAL A 54 -14.55 2.82 -3.31
CA VAL A 54 -13.36 2.62 -2.51
C VAL A 54 -13.02 3.99 -1.93
N GLY A 55 -13.13 4.15 -0.63
CA GLY A 55 -12.95 5.45 0.00
C GLY A 55 -11.53 5.97 -0.09
N GLY A 56 -11.41 7.26 -0.04
CA GLY A 56 -10.10 7.89 0.00
C GLY A 56 -9.44 7.69 1.35
N TYR A 57 -8.20 8.03 1.43
CA TYR A 57 -7.46 7.85 2.67
C TYR A 57 -6.24 8.77 2.71
N TRP A 58 -5.68 8.92 3.91
CA TRP A 58 -4.46 9.68 4.08
C TRP A 58 -3.26 8.75 3.91
N ARG A 59 -2.39 9.08 2.98
CA ARG A 59 -1.17 8.34 2.73
C ARG A 59 0.00 9.11 3.34
N TRP A 60 0.93 8.42 3.93
CA TRP A 60 2.13 9.06 4.46
C TRP A 60 3.20 9.08 3.35
N ASP A 61 3.70 10.25 3.03
CA ASP A 61 4.70 10.38 1.98
C ASP A 61 6.13 10.45 2.50
N GLY A 62 6.32 10.30 3.78
CA GLY A 62 7.63 10.42 4.40
C GLY A 62 7.77 11.69 5.20
N ARG A 63 6.91 12.66 4.97
CA ARG A 63 6.95 13.93 5.67
C ARG A 63 5.58 14.37 6.15
N ALA A 64 4.57 14.07 5.40
CA ALA A 64 3.23 14.54 5.71
C ALA A 64 2.18 13.55 5.23
N HIS A 65 1.00 13.68 5.77
CA HIS A 65 -0.13 12.92 5.29
C HIS A 65 -0.68 13.62 4.04
N VAL A 66 -0.89 12.85 2.97
CA VAL A 66 -1.39 13.36 1.72
C VAL A 66 -2.68 12.63 1.40
N TRP A 67 -3.71 13.36 1.04
CA TRP A 67 -5.00 12.72 0.76
C TRP A 67 -5.00 12.03 -0.60
N VAL A 68 -5.44 10.78 -0.61
CA VAL A 68 -5.63 10.02 -1.84
C VAL A 68 -7.14 9.92 -2.03
N ALA A 69 -7.64 10.44 -3.12
CA ALA A 69 -9.08 10.48 -3.36
C ALA A 69 -9.66 9.09 -3.58
N GLY A 70 -10.87 8.90 -3.13
CA GLY A 70 -11.59 7.66 -3.37
C GLY A 70 -12.10 7.59 -4.81
N GLY A 71 -12.61 6.46 -5.18
CA GLY A 71 -13.14 6.28 -6.51
C GLY A 71 -13.95 5.01 -6.64
N TRP A 72 -14.63 4.90 -7.76
CA TRP A 72 -15.41 3.71 -8.06
C TRP A 72 -14.51 2.67 -8.72
N GLN A 73 -14.62 1.43 -8.28
CA GLN A 73 -13.82 0.34 -8.82
C GLN A 73 -14.67 -0.89 -9.03
N LEU A 74 -14.32 -1.68 -10.02
CA LEU A 74 -14.98 -2.96 -10.21
C LEU A 74 -14.31 -3.99 -9.33
N PRO A 75 -15.08 -4.80 -8.61
CA PRO A 75 -14.50 -5.87 -7.80
C PRO A 75 -13.70 -6.83 -8.67
N PRO A 76 -12.64 -7.40 -8.17
CA PRO A 76 -11.81 -8.33 -8.95
C PRO A 76 -12.51 -9.65 -9.23
N ARG A 77 -13.56 -9.96 -8.50
CA ARG A 77 -14.33 -11.17 -8.73
C ARG A 77 -15.75 -10.98 -8.22
N HIS A 78 -16.63 -11.87 -8.61
CA HIS A 78 -18.02 -11.79 -8.23
C HIS A 78 -18.16 -11.84 -6.68
N ARG A 79 -18.98 -10.96 -6.17
CA ARG A 79 -19.26 -10.88 -4.72
C ARG A 79 -18.08 -10.48 -3.85
N ALA A 80 -17.03 -9.97 -4.42
CA ALA A 80 -15.95 -9.47 -3.60
C ALA A 80 -16.43 -8.22 -2.86
N VAL A 81 -15.97 -8.06 -1.63
CA VAL A 81 -16.36 -6.94 -0.80
C VAL A 81 -15.12 -6.14 -0.47
N TRP A 82 -15.23 -4.83 -0.57
CA TRP A 82 -14.11 -3.98 -0.22
C TRP A 82 -14.07 -3.74 1.28
N VAL A 83 -12.90 -3.96 1.88
CA VAL A 83 -12.67 -3.67 3.29
C VAL A 83 -11.77 -2.44 3.32
N GLU A 84 -12.24 -1.37 3.93
CA GLU A 84 -11.48 -0.12 3.96
C GLU A 84 -10.21 -0.25 4.78
N GLY A 85 -9.18 0.42 4.35
CA GLY A 85 -7.97 0.53 5.14
C GLY A 85 -8.16 1.51 6.27
N HIS A 86 -7.25 1.52 7.19
CA HIS A 86 -7.33 2.44 8.31
C HIS A 86 -5.98 2.64 8.97
N TRP A 87 -5.85 3.72 9.69
CA TRP A 87 -4.68 3.98 10.49
C TRP A 87 -4.89 3.35 11.86
N LYS A 88 -3.93 2.55 12.29
CA LYS A 88 -4.03 1.85 13.55
C LYS A 88 -3.00 2.41 14.51
N LYS A 89 -3.41 2.70 15.73
CA LYS A 89 -2.46 3.17 16.71
C LYS A 89 -1.62 2.00 17.20
N VAL A 90 -0.33 2.20 17.25
CA VAL A 90 0.61 1.18 17.69
C VAL A 90 1.61 1.83 18.64
N ARG A 91 2.48 1.04 19.20
CA ARG A 91 3.53 1.58 20.06
C ARG A 91 4.41 2.49 19.23
N GLY A 92 4.58 3.68 19.66
CA GLY A 92 5.44 4.64 18.99
C GLY A 92 4.75 5.49 17.94
N GLY A 93 3.49 5.25 17.65
CA GLY A 93 2.78 6.08 16.68
C GLY A 93 1.64 5.37 15.98
N TRP A 94 1.62 5.44 14.69
CA TRP A 94 0.52 4.93 13.88
C TRP A 94 1.07 4.14 12.70
N THR A 95 0.32 3.14 12.27
CA THR A 95 0.69 2.38 11.10
C THR A 95 -0.52 2.23 10.21
N TRP A 96 -0.29 2.23 8.90
CA TRP A 96 -1.38 2.09 7.94
C TRP A 96 -1.71 0.62 7.71
N VAL A 97 -2.97 0.28 7.79
CA VAL A 97 -3.46 -1.05 7.44
C VAL A 97 -4.18 -0.90 6.12
N PRO A 98 -3.66 -1.45 5.03
CA PRO A 98 -4.25 -1.24 3.71
C PRO A 98 -5.62 -1.86 3.59
N GLY A 99 -6.48 -1.22 2.82
CA GLY A 99 -7.75 -1.82 2.45
C GLY A 99 -7.52 -2.99 1.50
N HIS A 100 -8.49 -3.82 1.36
CA HIS A 100 -8.36 -4.98 0.50
C HIS A 100 -9.73 -5.55 0.11
N TRP A 101 -9.73 -6.38 -0.92
CA TRP A 101 -10.93 -7.08 -1.32
C TRP A 101 -10.99 -8.42 -0.57
N ARG A 102 -12.15 -8.74 -0.09
CA ARG A 102 -12.38 -9.96 0.65
C ARG A 102 -13.42 -10.82 -0.05
#